data_feedc205532ac72822316ba7a7bb92d8
#
_entry.id   feedc205532ac72822316ba7a7bb92d8
#
_cell.length_a   1.000
_cell.length_b   1.000
_cell.length_c   1.000
_cell.angle_alpha   90.00
_cell.angle_beta   90.00
_cell.angle_gamma   90.00
#
_symmetry.space_group_name_H-M   'P 1'
#
loop_
_entity.id
_entity.type
_entity.pdbx_description
1 polymer ?
#
loop_
_entity_poly.entity_id
_entity_poly.type
_entity_poly.pdbx_seq_one_letter_code
_entity_poly.pdbx_strand_id
1 'polypeptide(L)'
;LYFEAGDEDDFRRIGFSKDGKFQNPQIMLGLLVGEKGYPIGYELFEGNTFEGKTLIPVLEKFQKKFDLVKPIIIADSGLLSRANIASLKEKNYQYIIGARIKNSTDEIAQKILNLKLCEDGQNTLIKKDDGDNLIITYTEKRAKKDAHNRKKGLTRLEKKVSSGKLSKDKINARGYNKYLTLKNEVNVAIDYDKYNADASWDGLKGYITNTSLSVDAVIENYSNLWHIEKAFRMSKSDLEIRPIYHFTKRRIEAHISISFVAYTVYKELERLLYKYEAPFSVQKAR
;
A
#
# COMPACT_ATOMS: atom_id res chain seq x y z
N LEU A 1 8.20 -12.13 5.03
CA LEU A 1 8.14 -13.59 5.24
C LEU A 1 8.92 -13.93 6.50
N TYR A 2 8.39 -14.72 7.41
CA TYR A 2 8.99 -15.01 8.71
C TYR A 2 9.40 -16.50 8.83
N PHE A 3 10.30 -16.75 9.78
CA PHE A 3 10.74 -18.08 10.22
C PHE A 3 10.17 -18.33 11.61
N GLU A 4 9.67 -19.53 11.88
CA GLU A 4 9.13 -19.83 13.21
C GLU A 4 10.21 -20.12 14.25
N ALA A 5 11.37 -20.58 13.82
CA ALA A 5 12.52 -20.86 14.66
C ALA A 5 13.82 -20.42 13.96
N GLY A 6 14.83 -20.23 14.76
CA GLY A 6 16.21 -19.92 14.31
C GLY A 6 16.68 -18.55 14.77
N ASP A 7 18.00 -18.41 14.77
CA ASP A 7 18.67 -17.16 15.11
C ASP A 7 18.76 -16.24 13.89
N GLU A 8 19.08 -14.98 14.15
CA GLU A 8 19.41 -14.03 13.09
C GLU A 8 20.75 -14.40 12.42
N ASP A 9 20.86 -14.08 11.16
CA ASP A 9 22.09 -14.11 10.38
C ASP A 9 22.18 -12.89 9.47
N ASP A 10 23.09 -12.84 8.53
CA ASP A 10 23.26 -11.69 7.63
C ASP A 10 22.08 -11.47 6.68
N PHE A 11 21.17 -12.43 6.55
CA PHE A 11 20.01 -12.37 5.66
C PHE A 11 18.69 -12.41 6.43
N ARG A 12 18.59 -13.27 7.44
CA ARG A 12 17.43 -13.40 8.31
C ARG A 12 17.56 -12.43 9.48
N ARG A 13 16.80 -11.34 9.47
CA ARG A 13 16.84 -10.28 10.47
C ARG A 13 15.48 -10.06 11.11
N ILE A 14 15.48 -9.71 12.38
CA ILE A 14 14.29 -9.24 13.07
C ILE A 14 13.92 -7.85 12.52
N GLY A 15 12.66 -7.67 12.16
CA GLY A 15 12.18 -6.44 11.57
C GLY A 15 10.68 -6.23 11.79
N PHE A 16 10.09 -5.24 11.14
CA PHE A 16 8.68 -4.96 11.26
C PHE A 16 7.84 -6.07 10.62
N SER A 17 6.97 -6.70 11.42
CA SER A 17 6.07 -7.76 10.97
C SER A 17 4.61 -7.29 10.97
N LYS A 18 3.98 -7.27 9.78
CA LYS A 18 2.53 -7.04 9.65
C LYS A 18 1.68 -8.19 10.21
N ASP A 19 2.29 -9.33 10.47
CA ASP A 19 1.66 -10.54 10.99
C ASP A 19 1.81 -10.68 12.53
N GLY A 20 2.36 -9.66 13.20
CA GLY A 20 2.56 -9.65 14.65
C GLY A 20 3.74 -10.51 15.15
N LYS A 21 4.57 -11.04 14.26
CA LYS A 21 5.73 -11.89 14.55
C LYS A 21 7.00 -11.05 14.75
N PHE A 22 6.98 -10.14 15.73
CA PHE A 22 8.06 -9.15 15.93
C PHE A 22 9.35 -9.74 16.49
N GLN A 23 9.30 -10.93 17.06
CA GLN A 23 10.48 -11.62 17.62
C GLN A 23 11.05 -12.69 16.68
N ASN A 24 10.40 -12.92 15.55
CA ASN A 24 10.83 -13.93 14.61
C ASN A 24 11.75 -13.33 13.54
N PRO A 25 12.86 -13.98 13.21
CA PRO A 25 13.65 -13.63 12.05
C PRO A 25 12.78 -13.66 10.80
N GLN A 26 13.06 -12.78 9.87
CA GLN A 26 12.31 -12.67 8.62
C GLN A 26 13.20 -12.24 7.46
N ILE A 27 12.67 -12.38 6.27
CA ILE A 27 13.20 -11.78 5.05
C ILE A 27 12.12 -10.92 4.41
N MET A 28 12.52 -9.94 3.63
CA MET A 28 11.60 -9.13 2.85
C MET A 28 11.59 -9.61 1.39
N LEU A 29 10.39 -9.77 0.85
CA LEU A 29 10.16 -10.12 -0.54
C LEU A 29 9.60 -8.90 -1.29
N GLY A 30 10.35 -8.43 -2.28
CA GLY A 30 9.86 -7.53 -3.31
C GLY A 30 9.32 -8.34 -4.49
N LEU A 31 8.03 -8.23 -4.78
CA LEU A 31 7.39 -8.91 -5.91
C LEU A 31 7.05 -7.89 -6.98
N LEU A 32 7.51 -8.13 -8.21
CA LEU A 32 7.15 -7.35 -9.38
C LEU A 32 6.08 -8.09 -10.18
N VAL A 33 4.98 -7.41 -10.42
CA VAL A 33 3.86 -7.94 -11.20
C VAL A 33 3.53 -6.97 -12.33
N GLY A 34 3.22 -7.52 -13.49
CA GLY A 34 2.74 -6.79 -14.65
C GLY A 34 1.21 -6.70 -14.66
N GLU A 35 0.67 -6.48 -15.84
CA GLU A 35 -0.76 -6.41 -16.07
C GLU A 35 -1.50 -7.64 -15.51
N LYS A 36 -2.70 -7.42 -14.99
CA LYS A 36 -3.56 -8.47 -14.41
C LYS A 36 -2.89 -9.30 -13.31
N GLY A 37 -1.82 -8.75 -12.68
CA GLY A 37 -1.11 -9.42 -11.61
C GLY A 37 -0.21 -10.58 -12.06
N TYR A 38 0.21 -10.61 -13.32
CA TYR A 38 1.12 -11.63 -13.82
C TYR A 38 2.53 -11.44 -13.21
N PRO A 39 3.14 -12.47 -12.61
CA PRO A 39 4.45 -12.32 -11.98
C PRO A 39 5.52 -12.12 -13.04
N ILE A 40 6.33 -11.06 -12.87
CA ILE A 40 7.46 -10.73 -13.75
C ILE A 40 8.77 -11.14 -13.08
N GLY A 41 8.87 -10.93 -11.77
CA GLY A 41 10.06 -11.28 -11.01
C GLY A 41 9.92 -10.94 -9.53
N TYR A 42 10.95 -11.29 -8.80
CA TYR A 42 11.06 -11.02 -7.38
C TYR A 42 12.50 -10.67 -6.99
N GLU A 43 12.61 -10.02 -5.84
CA GLU A 43 13.88 -9.75 -5.18
C GLU A 43 13.75 -10.02 -3.69
N LEU A 44 14.82 -10.49 -3.08
CA LEU A 44 14.89 -10.79 -1.65
C LEU A 44 15.83 -9.80 -0.96
N PHE A 45 15.39 -9.32 0.21
CA PHE A 45 16.14 -8.39 1.04
C PHE A 45 16.22 -8.92 2.48
N GLU A 46 17.16 -8.40 3.23
CA GLU A 46 17.26 -8.64 4.67
C GLU A 46 15.96 -8.23 5.38
N GLY A 47 15.61 -8.97 6.42
CA GLY A 47 14.33 -8.81 7.11
C GLY A 47 14.10 -7.46 7.79
N ASN A 48 15.16 -6.73 8.12
CA ASN A 48 15.11 -5.39 8.70
C ASN A 48 15.15 -4.26 7.66
N THR A 49 15.20 -4.60 6.36
CA THR A 49 15.19 -3.60 5.30
C THR A 49 13.89 -2.82 5.31
N PHE A 50 13.98 -1.48 5.33
CA PHE A 50 12.80 -0.61 5.25
C PHE A 50 12.19 -0.69 3.84
N GLU A 51 10.89 -0.96 3.76
CA GLU A 51 10.12 -1.17 2.52
C GLU A 51 10.37 -0.05 1.47
N GLY A 52 10.47 1.19 1.93
CA GLY A 52 10.74 2.34 1.06
C GLY A 52 12.11 2.34 0.37
N LYS A 53 13.07 1.54 0.84
CA LYS A 53 14.42 1.43 0.23
C LYS A 53 14.50 0.32 -0.82
N THR A 54 13.47 -0.49 -0.98
CA THR A 54 13.51 -1.65 -1.89
C THR A 54 13.13 -1.32 -3.34
N LEU A 55 12.38 -0.24 -3.56
CA LEU A 55 11.81 0.12 -4.86
C LEU A 55 12.89 0.31 -5.94
N ILE A 56 13.82 1.23 -5.71
CA ILE A 56 14.84 1.57 -6.71
C ILE A 56 15.77 0.39 -7.05
N PRO A 57 16.33 -0.35 -6.07
CA PRO A 57 17.15 -1.52 -6.36
C PRO A 57 16.44 -2.60 -7.19
N VAL A 58 15.14 -2.84 -6.90
CA VAL A 58 14.34 -3.79 -7.68
C VAL A 58 14.23 -3.34 -9.14
N LEU A 59 13.89 -2.07 -9.36
CA LEU A 59 13.71 -1.52 -10.70
C LEU A 59 15.01 -1.58 -11.52
N GLU A 60 16.15 -1.18 -10.95
CA GLU A 60 17.45 -1.20 -11.62
C GLU A 60 17.90 -2.61 -12.01
N LYS A 61 17.75 -3.56 -11.08
CA LYS A 61 18.08 -4.96 -11.33
C LYS A 61 17.21 -5.54 -12.44
N PHE A 62 15.94 -5.17 -12.45
CA PHE A 62 14.97 -5.62 -13.45
C PHE A 62 15.25 -5.03 -14.82
N GLN A 63 15.47 -3.73 -14.89
CA GLN A 63 15.82 -3.05 -16.15
C GLN A 63 17.08 -3.65 -16.76
N LYS A 64 18.12 -3.88 -15.95
CA LYS A 64 19.37 -4.51 -16.40
C LYS A 64 19.18 -5.95 -16.88
N LYS A 65 18.29 -6.71 -16.21
CA LYS A 65 18.10 -8.15 -16.51
C LYS A 65 17.32 -8.38 -17.80
N PHE A 66 16.38 -7.52 -18.11
CA PHE A 66 15.41 -7.74 -19.20
C PHE A 66 15.53 -6.74 -20.35
N ASP A 67 16.52 -5.82 -20.28
CA ASP A 67 16.73 -4.74 -21.27
C ASP A 67 15.41 -4.02 -21.63
N LEU A 68 14.61 -3.76 -20.63
CA LEU A 68 13.27 -3.19 -20.81
C LEU A 68 13.32 -1.69 -21.05
N VAL A 69 12.48 -1.20 -21.93
CA VAL A 69 12.07 0.20 -21.96
C VAL A 69 11.52 0.54 -20.57
N LYS A 70 11.85 1.74 -20.04
CA LYS A 70 11.43 2.16 -18.69
C LYS A 70 9.92 2.03 -18.51
N PRO A 71 9.44 1.15 -17.62
CA PRO A 71 8.01 0.99 -17.38
C PRO A 71 7.46 2.18 -16.58
N ILE A 72 6.15 2.39 -16.64
CA ILE A 72 5.44 3.26 -15.71
C ILE A 72 5.34 2.52 -14.37
N ILE A 73 5.85 3.13 -13.30
CA ILE A 73 5.86 2.53 -11.96
C ILE A 73 4.56 2.88 -11.25
N ILE A 74 3.82 1.87 -10.84
CA ILE A 74 2.59 2.05 -10.07
C ILE A 74 2.81 1.54 -8.65
N ALA A 75 2.61 2.40 -7.67
CA ALA A 75 2.85 2.07 -6.26
C ALA A 75 1.81 2.70 -5.32
N ASP A 76 1.65 2.09 -4.16
CA ASP A 76 0.80 2.66 -3.11
C ASP A 76 1.49 3.83 -2.38
N SER A 77 0.73 4.49 -1.50
CA SER A 77 1.25 5.59 -0.70
C SER A 77 2.30 5.18 0.34
N GLY A 78 2.50 3.89 0.58
CA GLY A 78 3.53 3.36 1.48
C GLY A 78 4.94 3.55 0.91
N LEU A 79 5.06 3.45 -0.40
CA LEU A 79 6.31 3.69 -1.12
C LEU A 79 6.54 5.17 -1.47
N LEU A 80 5.58 6.05 -1.15
CA LEU A 80 5.67 7.50 -1.37
C LEU A 80 6.57 8.16 -0.32
N SER A 81 7.89 8.12 -0.52
CA SER A 81 8.84 8.99 0.17
C SER A 81 9.36 10.07 -0.78
N ARG A 82 9.73 11.25 -0.23
CA ARG A 82 10.36 12.31 -1.05
C ARG A 82 11.61 11.80 -1.76
N ALA A 83 12.40 10.97 -1.09
CA ALA A 83 13.60 10.36 -1.65
C ALA A 83 13.28 9.42 -2.82
N ASN A 84 12.26 8.57 -2.70
CA ASN A 84 11.87 7.68 -3.79
C ASN A 84 11.38 8.44 -5.02
N ILE A 85 10.55 9.48 -4.83
CA ILE A 85 10.10 10.33 -5.94
C ILE A 85 11.27 11.04 -6.60
N ALA A 86 12.18 11.63 -5.81
CA ALA A 86 13.38 12.28 -6.34
C ALA A 86 14.22 11.31 -7.17
N SER A 87 14.47 10.09 -6.67
CA SER A 87 15.23 9.06 -7.38
C SER A 87 14.52 8.59 -8.65
N LEU A 88 13.19 8.46 -8.64
CA LEU A 88 12.44 8.13 -9.86
C LEU A 88 12.55 9.23 -10.91
N LYS A 89 12.45 10.51 -10.52
CA LYS A 89 12.61 11.67 -11.41
C LYS A 89 14.03 11.75 -11.97
N GLU A 90 15.05 11.65 -11.13
CA GLU A 90 16.47 11.66 -11.51
C GLU A 90 16.79 10.59 -12.56
N LYS A 91 16.20 9.40 -12.37
CA LYS A 91 16.37 8.28 -13.29
C LYS A 91 15.38 8.30 -14.48
N ASN A 92 14.60 9.36 -14.62
CA ASN A 92 13.60 9.52 -15.68
C ASN A 92 12.57 8.36 -15.76
N TYR A 93 12.13 7.84 -14.62
CA TYR A 93 10.98 6.93 -14.58
C TYR A 93 9.67 7.71 -14.58
N GLN A 94 8.70 7.18 -15.30
CA GLN A 94 7.30 7.59 -15.16
C GLN A 94 6.65 6.83 -14.02
N TYR A 95 5.73 7.48 -13.30
CA TYR A 95 5.07 6.86 -12.14
C TYR A 95 3.64 7.33 -11.92
N ILE A 96 2.87 6.47 -11.26
CA ILE A 96 1.54 6.73 -10.69
C ILE A 96 1.57 6.24 -9.25
N ILE A 97 1.46 7.14 -8.28
CA ILE A 97 1.61 6.81 -6.86
C ILE A 97 0.42 7.37 -6.08
N GLY A 98 -0.11 6.59 -5.13
CA GLY A 98 -1.18 7.06 -4.24
C GLY A 98 -0.74 8.24 -3.37
N ALA A 99 -1.48 9.34 -3.41
CA ALA A 99 -1.19 10.54 -2.64
C ALA A 99 -1.80 10.51 -1.23
N ARG A 100 -1.04 10.96 -0.24
CA ARG A 100 -1.53 11.19 1.14
C ARG A 100 -2.11 12.59 1.26
N ILE A 101 -3.25 12.83 0.59
CA ILE A 101 -3.84 14.18 0.43
C ILE A 101 -4.13 14.88 1.76
N LYS A 102 -4.48 14.15 2.83
CA LYS A 102 -4.69 14.73 4.17
C LYS A 102 -3.39 15.23 4.83
N ASN A 103 -2.22 14.83 4.32
CA ASN A 103 -0.91 15.22 4.82
C ASN A 103 -0.19 16.20 3.87
N SER A 104 -0.91 16.78 2.92
CA SER A 104 -0.39 17.83 2.04
C SER A 104 -0.23 19.15 2.80
N THR A 105 0.41 20.12 2.17
CA THR A 105 0.49 21.49 2.72
C THR A 105 -0.92 22.08 2.86
N ASP A 106 -1.11 23.03 3.78
CA ASP A 106 -2.41 23.66 4.03
C ASP A 106 -2.98 24.28 2.75
N GLU A 107 -2.14 24.88 1.91
CA GLU A 107 -2.54 25.43 0.62
C GLU A 107 -3.14 24.37 -0.31
N ILE A 108 -2.48 23.24 -0.46
CA ILE A 108 -2.97 22.13 -1.29
C ILE A 108 -4.23 21.52 -0.67
N ALA A 109 -4.24 21.35 0.66
CA ALA A 109 -5.41 20.84 1.38
C ALA A 109 -6.64 21.73 1.16
N GLN A 110 -6.49 23.05 1.27
CA GLN A 110 -7.55 24.01 1.00
C GLN A 110 -7.99 23.96 -0.48
N LYS A 111 -7.05 23.93 -1.42
CA LYS A 111 -7.38 23.76 -2.85
C LYS A 111 -8.24 22.51 -3.08
N ILE A 112 -7.87 21.38 -2.48
CA ILE A 112 -8.62 20.11 -2.62
C ILE A 112 -10.02 20.25 -2.03
N LEU A 113 -10.17 20.76 -0.81
CA LEU A 113 -11.48 20.89 -0.15
C LEU A 113 -12.39 21.88 -0.87
N ASN A 114 -11.83 22.94 -1.45
CA ASN A 114 -12.57 23.93 -2.23
C ASN A 114 -13.13 23.39 -3.55
N LEU A 115 -12.63 22.23 -4.04
CA LEU A 115 -13.19 21.57 -5.23
C LEU A 115 -14.62 21.05 -4.98
N LYS A 116 -14.98 20.78 -3.72
CA LYS A 116 -16.29 20.27 -3.30
C LYS A 116 -16.79 19.08 -4.12
N LEU A 117 -15.87 18.17 -4.46
CA LEU A 117 -16.22 16.96 -5.20
C LEU A 117 -17.19 16.10 -4.36
N CYS A 118 -18.36 15.79 -4.89
CA CYS A 118 -19.42 15.07 -4.18
C CYS A 118 -20.21 14.08 -5.06
N GLU A 119 -20.01 14.08 -6.37
CA GLU A 119 -20.67 13.15 -7.28
C GLU A 119 -19.75 11.98 -7.60
N ASP A 120 -20.31 10.77 -7.68
CA ASP A 120 -19.54 9.54 -7.94
C ASP A 120 -18.80 9.62 -9.28
N GLY A 121 -17.50 9.35 -9.25
CA GLY A 121 -16.62 9.43 -10.43
C GLY A 121 -16.06 10.83 -10.73
N GLN A 122 -16.50 11.89 -10.04
CA GLN A 122 -15.87 13.21 -10.21
C GLN A 122 -14.38 13.16 -9.97
N ASN A 123 -13.64 13.87 -10.82
CA ASN A 123 -12.19 13.99 -10.70
C ASN A 123 -11.71 15.38 -11.13
N THR A 124 -10.52 15.75 -10.68
CA THR A 124 -9.87 17.01 -11.04
C THR A 124 -8.36 16.83 -11.01
N LEU A 125 -7.68 17.52 -11.93
CA LEU A 125 -6.23 17.56 -12.01
C LEU A 125 -5.72 18.91 -11.47
N ILE A 126 -4.81 18.85 -10.52
CA ILE A 126 -4.08 20.00 -9.97
C ILE A 126 -2.61 19.88 -10.41
N LYS A 127 -2.13 20.84 -11.17
CA LYS A 127 -0.71 20.92 -11.52
C LYS A 127 0.08 21.38 -10.29
N LYS A 128 1.19 20.70 -10.02
CA LYS A 128 2.14 21.07 -8.95
C LYS A 128 3.35 21.79 -9.54
N ASP A 129 3.98 22.63 -8.72
CA ASP A 129 5.14 23.42 -9.12
C ASP A 129 6.38 22.56 -9.46
N ASP A 130 6.44 21.34 -8.95
CA ASP A 130 7.53 20.38 -9.18
C ASP A 130 7.38 19.56 -10.47
N GLY A 131 6.41 19.93 -11.32
CA GLY A 131 6.12 19.28 -12.60
C GLY A 131 5.23 18.04 -12.49
N ASP A 132 4.86 17.61 -11.29
CA ASP A 132 3.92 16.52 -11.11
C ASP A 132 2.46 16.98 -11.27
N ASN A 133 1.61 16.05 -11.60
CA ASN A 133 0.17 16.21 -11.58
C ASN A 133 -0.40 15.53 -10.32
N LEU A 134 -1.24 16.24 -9.58
CA LEU A 134 -2.04 15.69 -8.49
C LEU A 134 -3.47 15.52 -8.99
N ILE A 135 -3.93 14.29 -9.10
CA ILE A 135 -5.30 13.95 -9.48
C ILE A 135 -6.08 13.66 -8.22
N ILE A 136 -7.21 14.34 -8.04
CA ILE A 136 -8.15 14.10 -6.95
C ILE A 136 -9.41 13.47 -7.52
N THR A 137 -9.88 12.40 -6.89
CA THR A 137 -11.12 11.71 -7.28
C THR A 137 -12.04 11.58 -6.08
N TYR A 138 -13.34 11.52 -6.36
CA TYR A 138 -14.36 11.20 -5.38
C TYR A 138 -15.12 9.94 -5.79
N THR A 139 -15.42 9.07 -4.83
CA THR A 139 -16.35 7.95 -5.04
C THR A 139 -17.28 7.78 -3.85
N GLU A 140 -18.57 7.60 -4.12
CA GLU A 140 -19.61 7.41 -3.10
C GLU A 140 -19.35 6.16 -2.24
N LYS A 141 -18.91 5.07 -2.88
CA LYS A 141 -18.52 3.83 -2.18
C LYS A 141 -17.43 4.07 -1.13
N ARG A 142 -16.44 4.90 -1.47
CA ARG A 142 -15.36 5.27 -0.55
C ARG A 142 -15.89 6.19 0.54
N ALA A 143 -16.71 7.18 0.21
CA ALA A 143 -17.30 8.09 1.18
C ALA A 143 -18.09 7.34 2.25
N LYS A 144 -18.96 6.40 1.86
CA LYS A 144 -19.69 5.51 2.79
C LYS A 144 -18.76 4.70 3.69
N LYS A 145 -17.69 4.15 3.13
CA LYS A 145 -16.68 3.39 3.88
C LYS A 145 -15.91 4.27 4.87
N ASP A 146 -15.48 5.46 4.44
CA ASP A 146 -14.70 6.38 5.27
C ASP A 146 -15.56 6.90 6.43
N ALA A 147 -16.82 7.31 6.17
CA ALA A 147 -17.80 7.72 7.19
C ALA A 147 -18.07 6.58 8.19
N HIS A 148 -18.30 5.36 7.71
CA HIS A 148 -18.52 4.20 8.59
C HIS A 148 -17.31 3.95 9.49
N ASN A 149 -16.09 3.95 8.94
CA ASN A 149 -14.87 3.73 9.70
C ASN A 149 -14.64 4.84 10.73
N ARG A 150 -14.88 6.11 10.34
CA ARG A 150 -14.77 7.27 11.24
C ARG A 150 -15.75 7.15 12.40
N LYS A 151 -17.02 6.82 12.14
CA LYS A 151 -18.04 6.58 13.18
C LYS A 151 -17.66 5.44 14.11
N LYS A 152 -17.22 4.30 13.56
CA LYS A 152 -16.75 3.14 14.34
C LYS A 152 -15.54 3.48 15.22
N GLY A 153 -14.63 4.33 14.70
CA GLY A 153 -13.50 4.85 15.45
C GLY A 153 -13.93 5.75 16.61
N LEU A 154 -14.87 6.66 16.35
CA LEU A 154 -15.44 7.54 17.38
C LEU A 154 -16.07 6.74 18.51
N THR A 155 -16.95 5.78 18.22
CA THR A 155 -17.58 4.94 19.22
C THR A 155 -16.58 4.18 20.11
N ARG A 156 -15.45 3.75 19.52
CA ARG A 156 -14.37 3.14 20.30
C ARG A 156 -13.66 4.13 21.23
N LEU A 157 -13.46 5.38 20.77
CA LEU A 157 -12.87 6.43 21.59
C LEU A 157 -13.81 6.84 22.71
N GLU A 158 -15.10 7.03 22.45
CA GLU A 158 -16.11 7.36 23.46
C GLU A 158 -16.12 6.35 24.60
N LYS A 159 -16.11 5.03 24.29
CA LYS A 159 -16.00 3.97 25.28
C LYS A 159 -14.70 4.04 26.09
N LYS A 160 -13.59 4.43 25.49
CA LYS A 160 -12.30 4.56 26.18
C LYS A 160 -12.25 5.80 27.08
N VAL A 161 -12.81 6.92 26.61
CA VAL A 161 -12.88 8.16 27.39
C VAL A 161 -13.82 7.97 28.58
N SER A 162 -15.02 7.39 28.39
CA SER A 162 -15.98 7.14 29.47
C SER A 162 -15.45 6.15 30.53
N SER A 163 -14.56 5.25 30.16
CA SER A 163 -13.94 4.33 31.12
C SER A 163 -12.88 4.98 32.03
N GLY A 164 -12.51 6.24 31.78
CA GLY A 164 -11.49 6.97 32.53
C GLY A 164 -10.05 6.41 32.43
N LYS A 165 -9.84 5.42 31.55
CA LYS A 165 -8.54 4.71 31.43
C LYS A 165 -7.56 5.34 30.45
N LEU A 166 -7.94 6.46 29.80
CA LEU A 166 -7.06 7.15 28.86
C LEU A 166 -6.16 8.16 29.57
N SER A 167 -4.87 8.00 29.39
CA SER A 167 -3.84 8.91 29.86
C SER A 167 -3.41 9.90 28.76
N LYS A 168 -2.77 11.00 29.15
CA LYS A 168 -2.31 12.08 28.24
C LYS A 168 -1.38 11.57 27.11
N ASP A 169 -0.59 10.54 27.36
CA ASP A 169 0.33 9.91 26.40
C ASP A 169 -0.40 9.29 25.20
N LYS A 170 -1.71 9.05 25.29
CA LYS A 170 -2.54 8.54 24.19
C LYS A 170 -2.97 9.63 23.21
N ILE A 171 -2.80 10.90 23.56
CA ILE A 171 -3.08 12.03 22.65
C ILE A 171 -1.95 12.11 21.64
N ASN A 172 -2.22 11.73 20.40
CA ASN A 172 -1.28 11.79 19.30
C ASN A 172 -2.00 11.87 17.94
N ALA A 173 -1.25 12.14 16.87
CA ALA A 173 -1.81 12.26 15.53
C ALA A 173 -2.11 10.92 14.83
N ARG A 174 -1.96 9.77 15.51
CA ARG A 174 -2.07 8.44 14.87
C ARG A 174 -3.48 7.88 14.97
N GLY A 175 -3.99 7.38 13.87
CA GLY A 175 -5.30 6.74 13.79
C GLY A 175 -6.42 7.64 14.31
N TYR A 176 -7.29 7.09 15.16
CA TYR A 176 -8.40 7.85 15.76
C TYR A 176 -7.99 8.68 16.98
N ASN A 177 -6.81 8.43 17.56
CA ASN A 177 -6.31 9.21 18.69
C ASN A 177 -6.10 10.69 18.33
N LYS A 178 -6.03 11.02 17.03
CA LYS A 178 -5.99 12.41 16.53
C LYS A 178 -7.20 13.26 16.94
N TYR A 179 -8.30 12.64 17.33
CA TYR A 179 -9.50 13.33 17.85
C TYR A 179 -9.49 13.48 19.37
N LEU A 180 -8.44 13.03 20.05
CA LEU A 180 -8.30 13.26 21.49
C LEU A 180 -7.72 14.64 21.76
N THR A 181 -8.26 15.31 22.77
CA THR A 181 -7.82 16.61 23.27
C THR A 181 -7.80 16.61 24.79
N LEU A 182 -7.19 17.63 25.39
CA LEU A 182 -7.22 17.81 26.85
C LEU A 182 -8.37 18.76 27.23
N LYS A 183 -9.18 18.34 28.20
CA LYS A 183 -10.12 19.20 28.89
C LYS A 183 -9.55 19.52 30.27
N ASN A 184 -9.39 20.80 30.58
CA ASN A 184 -8.88 21.28 31.90
C ASN A 184 -7.54 20.62 32.32
N GLU A 185 -6.53 20.60 31.41
CA GLU A 185 -5.17 20.13 31.65
C GLU A 185 -5.00 18.67 32.12
N VAL A 186 -6.03 18.01 32.59
CA VAL A 186 -5.97 16.67 33.20
C VAL A 186 -6.80 15.65 32.43
N ASN A 187 -7.99 16.00 32.04
CA ASN A 187 -8.94 15.05 31.48
C ASN A 187 -8.83 14.94 29.95
N VAL A 188 -8.79 13.70 29.44
CA VAL A 188 -8.82 13.43 28.01
C VAL A 188 -10.28 13.52 27.53
N ALA A 189 -10.52 14.31 26.50
CA ALA A 189 -11.82 14.50 25.87
C ALA A 189 -11.74 14.24 24.36
N ILE A 190 -12.90 14.25 23.70
CA ILE A 190 -13.00 14.13 22.24
C ILE A 190 -13.23 15.50 21.64
N ASP A 191 -12.44 15.85 20.65
CA ASP A 191 -12.57 17.01 19.80
C ASP A 191 -13.55 16.67 18.66
N TYR A 192 -14.83 16.98 18.88
CA TYR A 192 -15.89 16.73 17.91
C TYR A 192 -15.81 17.66 16.71
N ASP A 193 -15.27 18.86 16.85
CA ASP A 193 -15.10 19.80 15.75
C ASP A 193 -14.10 19.24 14.74
N LYS A 194 -12.96 18.74 15.22
CA LYS A 194 -11.97 18.05 14.39
C LYS A 194 -12.52 16.77 13.76
N TYR A 195 -13.34 16.03 14.50
CA TYR A 195 -14.00 14.83 13.96
C TYR A 195 -14.98 15.19 12.83
N ASN A 196 -15.77 16.26 13.00
CA ASN A 196 -16.72 16.71 11.99
C ASN A 196 -16.01 17.31 10.78
N ALA A 197 -14.96 18.10 10.98
CA ALA A 197 -14.15 18.66 9.91
C ALA A 197 -13.49 17.57 9.04
N ASP A 198 -13.09 16.44 9.64
CA ASP A 198 -12.48 15.32 8.90
C ASP A 198 -13.48 14.64 7.92
N ALA A 199 -14.78 14.88 8.07
CA ALA A 199 -15.80 14.38 7.15
C ALA A 199 -15.69 14.95 5.74
N SER A 200 -15.15 16.15 5.59
CA SER A 200 -14.93 16.79 4.28
C SER A 200 -13.96 16.02 3.37
N TRP A 201 -13.20 15.09 3.93
CA TRP A 201 -12.27 14.23 3.20
C TRP A 201 -12.87 12.88 2.79
N ASP A 202 -14.10 12.57 3.22
CA ASP A 202 -14.72 11.29 2.91
C ASP A 202 -14.94 11.15 1.40
N GLY A 203 -14.60 10.01 0.86
CA GLY A 203 -14.72 9.73 -0.57
C GLY A 203 -13.57 10.22 -1.43
N LEU A 204 -12.74 11.15 -0.93
CA LEU A 204 -11.63 11.69 -1.68
C LEU A 204 -10.44 10.73 -1.71
N LYS A 205 -9.81 10.62 -2.88
CA LYS A 205 -8.56 9.91 -3.10
C LYS A 205 -7.66 10.70 -4.02
N GLY A 206 -6.36 10.69 -3.76
CA GLY A 206 -5.38 11.39 -4.58
C GLY A 206 -4.38 10.45 -5.23
N TYR A 207 -3.87 10.89 -6.39
CA TYR A 207 -2.79 10.23 -7.12
C TYR A 207 -1.79 11.29 -7.58
N ILE A 208 -0.50 10.97 -7.46
CA ILE A 208 0.59 11.79 -8.00
C ILE A 208 1.18 11.08 -9.20
N THR A 209 1.35 11.80 -10.30
CA THR A 209 1.93 11.26 -11.53
C THR A 209 2.72 12.32 -12.30
N ASN A 210 3.77 11.88 -12.97
CA ASN A 210 4.52 12.67 -13.97
C ASN A 210 4.24 12.17 -15.41
N THR A 211 3.25 11.29 -15.59
CA THR A 211 2.88 10.79 -16.92
C THR A 211 2.03 11.79 -17.68
N SER A 212 1.99 11.64 -19.02
CA SER A 212 1.07 12.35 -19.90
C SER A 212 -0.25 11.59 -20.14
N LEU A 213 -0.50 10.53 -19.36
CA LEU A 213 -1.74 9.75 -19.46
C LEU A 213 -2.96 10.60 -19.08
N SER A 214 -4.12 10.26 -19.64
CA SER A 214 -5.39 10.85 -19.23
C SER A 214 -5.70 10.52 -17.77
N VAL A 215 -6.53 11.33 -17.12
CA VAL A 215 -6.93 11.12 -15.74
C VAL A 215 -7.55 9.73 -15.54
N ASP A 216 -8.43 9.32 -16.46
CA ASP A 216 -9.08 8.01 -16.40
C ASP A 216 -8.08 6.87 -16.52
N ALA A 217 -7.09 6.99 -17.43
CA ALA A 217 -6.02 6.00 -17.57
C ALA A 217 -5.15 5.90 -16.29
N VAL A 218 -4.88 7.01 -15.61
CA VAL A 218 -4.15 7.00 -14.33
C VAL A 218 -4.95 6.28 -13.25
N ILE A 219 -6.25 6.57 -13.15
CA ILE A 219 -7.15 5.94 -12.16
C ILE A 219 -7.26 4.44 -12.43
N GLU A 220 -7.47 4.04 -13.67
CA GLU A 220 -7.57 2.64 -14.08
C GLU A 220 -6.27 1.89 -13.77
N ASN A 221 -5.14 2.40 -14.20
CA ASN A 221 -3.84 1.80 -13.93
C ASN A 221 -3.59 1.65 -12.42
N TYR A 222 -3.88 2.69 -11.63
CA TYR A 222 -3.75 2.60 -10.17
C TYR A 222 -4.73 1.58 -9.55
N SER A 223 -5.92 1.46 -10.11
CA SER A 223 -6.90 0.48 -9.60
C SER A 223 -6.38 -0.95 -9.69
N ASN A 224 -5.49 -1.24 -10.64
CA ASN A 224 -4.88 -2.56 -10.83
C ASN A 224 -3.92 -2.98 -9.69
N LEU A 225 -3.58 -2.09 -8.74
CA LEU A 225 -2.78 -2.46 -7.55
C LEU A 225 -3.40 -3.58 -6.70
N TRP A 226 -4.72 -3.79 -6.73
CA TRP A 226 -5.35 -4.91 -6.05
C TRP A 226 -4.83 -6.28 -6.53
N HIS A 227 -4.32 -6.35 -7.77
CA HIS A 227 -3.68 -7.56 -8.27
C HIS A 227 -2.42 -7.91 -7.48
N ILE A 228 -1.67 -6.92 -7.01
CA ILE A 228 -0.48 -7.11 -6.16
C ILE A 228 -0.90 -7.66 -4.80
N GLU A 229 -1.96 -7.10 -4.19
CA GLU A 229 -2.50 -7.60 -2.92
C GLU A 229 -2.99 -9.05 -3.08
N LYS A 230 -3.67 -9.37 -4.19
CA LYS A 230 -4.09 -10.73 -4.53
C LYS A 230 -2.88 -11.66 -4.68
N ALA A 231 -1.81 -11.20 -5.38
CA ALA A 231 -0.58 -11.95 -5.57
C ALA A 231 0.08 -12.33 -4.24
N PHE A 232 0.25 -11.35 -3.34
CA PHE A 232 0.80 -11.61 -2.01
C PHE A 232 -0.10 -12.51 -1.16
N ARG A 233 -1.41 -12.36 -1.22
CA ARG A 233 -2.34 -13.23 -0.50
C ARG A 233 -2.23 -14.66 -1.00
N MET A 234 -2.27 -14.89 -2.30
CA MET A 234 -2.12 -16.22 -2.89
C MET A 234 -0.79 -16.85 -2.51
N SER A 235 0.32 -16.13 -2.65
CA SER A 235 1.63 -16.64 -2.26
C SER A 235 1.68 -17.04 -0.78
N LYS A 236 1.04 -16.27 0.10
CA LYS A 236 1.03 -16.53 1.54
C LYS A 236 0.07 -17.64 1.97
N SER A 237 -1.09 -17.75 1.34
CA SER A 237 -2.16 -18.65 1.76
C SER A 237 -2.27 -19.89 0.90
N ASP A 238 -2.31 -19.73 -0.43
CA ASP A 238 -2.59 -20.83 -1.35
C ASP A 238 -1.32 -21.62 -1.71
N LEU A 239 -0.17 -20.92 -1.75
CA LEU A 239 1.14 -21.52 -2.05
C LEU A 239 2.00 -21.74 -0.79
N GLU A 240 1.48 -21.38 0.37
CA GLU A 240 2.10 -21.60 1.69
C GLU A 240 3.59 -21.22 1.74
N ILE A 241 3.96 -20.09 1.09
CA ILE A 241 5.35 -19.60 1.06
C ILE A 241 5.92 -19.31 2.46
N ARG A 242 5.06 -19.29 3.48
CA ARG A 242 5.41 -19.07 4.87
C ARG A 242 4.60 -19.97 5.82
N PRO A 243 5.13 -20.33 7.00
CA PRO A 243 6.48 -20.00 7.48
C PRO A 243 7.56 -20.72 6.65
N ILE A 244 8.78 -20.13 6.66
CA ILE A 244 9.93 -20.73 5.97
C ILE A 244 10.67 -21.63 6.97
N TYR A 245 10.89 -22.89 6.60
CA TYR A 245 11.56 -23.90 7.44
C TYR A 245 13.04 -24.13 7.07
N HIS A 246 13.54 -23.43 6.06
CA HIS A 246 14.92 -23.53 5.62
C HIS A 246 15.79 -22.49 6.31
N PHE A 247 17.04 -22.85 6.65
CA PHE A 247 17.95 -21.98 7.39
C PHE A 247 19.09 -21.41 6.53
N THR A 248 19.52 -22.09 5.48
CA THR A 248 20.58 -21.57 4.60
C THR A 248 20.00 -20.68 3.51
N LYS A 249 20.69 -19.59 3.20
CA LYS A 249 20.30 -18.64 2.15
C LYS A 249 19.94 -19.34 0.83
N ARG A 250 20.78 -20.26 0.37
CA ARG A 250 20.56 -21.03 -0.87
C ARG A 250 19.23 -21.81 -0.85
N ARG A 251 18.88 -22.45 0.26
CA ARG A 251 17.61 -23.20 0.38
C ARG A 251 16.41 -22.27 0.49
N ILE A 252 16.57 -21.13 1.16
CA ILE A 252 15.55 -20.08 1.23
C ILE A 252 15.27 -19.55 -0.18
N GLU A 253 16.30 -19.20 -0.93
CA GLU A 253 16.16 -18.72 -2.31
C GLU A 253 15.49 -19.77 -3.21
N ALA A 254 15.87 -21.05 -3.08
CA ALA A 254 15.23 -22.15 -3.82
C ALA A 254 13.74 -22.29 -3.47
N HIS A 255 13.37 -22.23 -2.19
CA HIS A 255 11.99 -22.28 -1.73
C HIS A 255 11.16 -21.13 -2.34
N ILE A 256 11.67 -19.91 -2.31
CA ILE A 256 11.00 -18.75 -2.89
C ILE A 256 10.90 -18.88 -4.41
N SER A 257 11.95 -19.38 -5.08
CA SER A 257 11.95 -19.61 -6.53
C SER A 257 10.86 -20.61 -6.95
N ILE A 258 10.74 -21.73 -6.24
CA ILE A 258 9.70 -22.73 -6.48
C ILE A 258 8.31 -22.12 -6.29
N SER A 259 8.12 -21.37 -5.22
CA SER A 259 6.84 -20.69 -4.94
C SER A 259 6.50 -19.65 -6.01
N PHE A 260 7.49 -18.93 -6.53
CA PHE A 260 7.32 -17.97 -7.62
C PHE A 260 6.91 -18.67 -8.92
N VAL A 261 7.55 -19.80 -9.27
CA VAL A 261 7.18 -20.62 -10.44
C VAL A 261 5.74 -21.16 -10.29
N ALA A 262 5.39 -21.67 -9.11
CA ALA A 262 4.02 -22.13 -8.82
C ALA A 262 3.00 -21.01 -8.98
N TYR A 263 3.32 -19.79 -8.55
CA TYR A 263 2.48 -18.62 -8.77
C TYR A 263 2.33 -18.29 -10.27
N THR A 264 3.40 -18.39 -11.04
CA THR A 264 3.38 -18.19 -12.51
C THR A 264 2.46 -19.19 -13.18
N VAL A 265 2.58 -20.48 -12.84
CA VAL A 265 1.71 -21.54 -13.35
C VAL A 265 0.24 -21.29 -12.99
N TYR A 266 -0.03 -20.88 -11.74
CA TYR A 266 -1.39 -20.53 -11.32
C TYR A 266 -1.97 -19.38 -12.16
N LYS A 267 -1.19 -18.34 -12.41
CA LYS A 267 -1.63 -17.18 -13.22
C LYS A 267 -1.84 -17.56 -14.69
N GLU A 268 -1.03 -18.46 -15.22
CA GLU A 268 -1.22 -18.96 -16.57
C GLU A 268 -2.49 -19.80 -16.69
N LEU A 269 -2.78 -20.64 -15.70
CA LEU A 269 -4.05 -21.37 -15.65
C LEU A 269 -5.24 -20.39 -15.54
N GLU A 270 -5.17 -19.35 -14.69
CA GLU A 270 -6.20 -18.31 -14.61
C GLU A 270 -6.44 -17.65 -15.97
N ARG A 271 -5.35 -17.35 -16.70
CA ARG A 271 -5.40 -16.77 -18.05
C ARG A 271 -6.07 -17.68 -19.06
N LEU A 272 -5.74 -18.98 -19.03
CA LEU A 272 -6.34 -19.97 -19.93
C LEU A 272 -7.83 -20.18 -19.63
N LEU A 273 -8.22 -20.32 -18.37
CA LEU A 273 -9.62 -20.44 -17.97
C LEU A 273 -10.43 -19.22 -18.45
N TYR A 274 -9.88 -18.02 -18.31
CA TYR A 274 -10.53 -16.81 -18.83
C TYR A 274 -10.62 -16.81 -20.36
N LYS A 275 -9.53 -17.19 -21.06
CA LYS A 275 -9.47 -17.23 -22.52
C LYS A 275 -10.51 -18.21 -23.13
N TYR A 276 -10.73 -19.34 -22.46
CA TYR A 276 -11.67 -20.38 -22.91
C TYR A 276 -13.04 -20.29 -22.23
N GLU A 277 -13.33 -19.16 -21.58
CA GLU A 277 -14.62 -18.89 -20.91
C GLU A 277 -15.08 -20.03 -19.99
N ALA A 278 -14.13 -20.66 -19.29
CA ALA A 278 -14.42 -21.77 -18.40
C ALA A 278 -15.38 -21.33 -17.28
N PRO A 279 -16.43 -22.12 -16.97
CA PRO A 279 -17.48 -21.76 -16.01
C PRO A 279 -17.02 -21.87 -14.54
N PHE A 280 -15.73 -22.04 -14.29
CA PHE A 280 -15.16 -22.24 -12.97
C PHE A 280 -13.84 -21.49 -12.79
N SER A 281 -13.52 -21.17 -11.53
CA SER A 281 -12.26 -20.54 -11.14
C SER A 281 -11.13 -21.57 -10.98
N VAL A 282 -9.87 -21.10 -10.94
CA VAL A 282 -8.69 -21.95 -10.66
C VAL A 282 -8.88 -22.76 -9.36
N GLN A 283 -9.50 -22.18 -8.32
CA GLN A 283 -9.77 -22.87 -7.06
C GLN A 283 -10.74 -24.05 -7.21
N LYS A 284 -11.65 -23.99 -8.19
CA LYS A 284 -12.56 -25.12 -8.49
C LYS A 284 -11.98 -26.12 -9.50
N ALA A 285 -10.94 -25.69 -10.24
CA ALA A 285 -10.21 -26.56 -11.15
C ALA A 285 -9.16 -27.43 -10.43
N ARG A 286 -8.86 -27.12 -9.18
CA ARG A 286 -7.96 -27.85 -8.30
C ARG A 286 -8.72 -28.91 -7.49
#